data_58b644cb08dac27d1a4c0d9be88097f1
#
_entry.id   58b644cb08dac27d1a4c0d9be88097f1
#
_cell.length_a   1.000
_cell.length_b   1.000
_cell.length_c   1.000
_cell.angle_alpha   90.00
_cell.angle_beta   90.00
_cell.angle_gamma   90.00
#
_symmetry.space_group_name_H-M   'P 1'
#
loop_
_entity.id
_entity.type
_entity.pdbx_description
1 polymer ?
#
loop_
_entity_poly.entity_id
_entity_poly.type
_entity_poly.pdbx_seq_one_letter_code
_entity_poly.pdbx_strand_id
1 'polypeptide(L)'
;MTDRTREPLAVEGGRPIRDRFLVFGAPDIRREEIEAVVRTLEDGWIGTGPRVAEFEDEFRRYVGTAHAVAVSSCTAGLHLSLIALGVKPGDEVIVPSMTFVATANAVVHVGATPVLVDCERETMNIDPSAVERAITPRTRVIVPVHFAGRPADLTALEAIARPRGIRLLEDAAHGVETIHRGRKAGTMGDCAAFSFYVTKNVITGEGGMVTTGDEEIASWIKVAGLHGMSKDAWKRYSASGSWFYE
;
A
#
# COMPACT_ATOMS: atom_id res chain seq x y z
N MET A 1 -28.46 -35.42 31.38
CA MET A 1 -27.76 -34.69 30.32
C MET A 1 -28.82 -34.15 29.39
N THR A 2 -29.18 -32.90 29.51
CA THR A 2 -30.24 -32.28 28.70
C THR A 2 -29.70 -32.04 27.30
N ASP A 3 -30.27 -32.75 26.36
CA ASP A 3 -30.08 -32.51 24.93
C ASP A 3 -30.52 -31.06 24.62
N ARG A 4 -29.57 -30.16 24.51
CA ARG A 4 -29.82 -28.84 23.96
C ARG A 4 -30.04 -29.07 22.47
N THR A 5 -31.29 -29.19 22.06
CA THR A 5 -31.68 -29.12 20.65
C THR A 5 -31.06 -27.86 20.08
N ARG A 6 -30.01 -28.03 19.30
CA ARG A 6 -29.36 -26.92 18.56
C ARG A 6 -30.42 -26.33 17.63
N GLU A 7 -30.77 -25.07 17.86
CA GLU A 7 -31.57 -24.35 16.85
C GLU A 7 -30.85 -24.43 15.48
N PRO A 8 -31.59 -24.73 14.41
CA PRO A 8 -31.00 -24.83 13.10
C PRO A 8 -30.37 -23.53 12.69
N LEU A 9 -29.28 -23.59 11.94
CA LEU A 9 -28.63 -22.40 11.39
C LEU A 9 -29.57 -21.66 10.44
N ALA A 10 -29.44 -20.36 10.29
CA ALA A 10 -30.26 -19.54 9.39
C ALA A 10 -30.25 -20.09 7.94
N VAL A 11 -29.11 -20.60 7.46
CA VAL A 11 -28.97 -21.25 6.16
C VAL A 11 -29.76 -22.57 6.05
N GLU A 12 -30.09 -23.18 7.18
CA GLU A 12 -30.89 -24.43 7.30
C GLU A 12 -32.37 -24.14 7.64
N GLY A 13 -32.81 -22.87 7.54
CA GLY A 13 -34.18 -22.45 7.85
C GLY A 13 -34.37 -21.94 9.28
N GLY A 14 -33.34 -21.84 10.09
CA GLY A 14 -33.40 -21.23 11.41
C GLY A 14 -33.54 -19.69 11.36
N ARG A 15 -33.77 -19.09 12.52
CA ARG A 15 -33.92 -17.65 12.63
C ARG A 15 -32.56 -16.97 12.42
N PRO A 16 -32.42 -15.97 11.50
CA PRO A 16 -31.21 -15.15 11.37
C PRO A 16 -30.92 -14.36 12.66
N ILE A 17 -29.65 -14.23 13.03
CA ILE A 17 -29.23 -13.39 14.15
C ILE A 17 -29.54 -11.90 13.88
N ARG A 18 -29.66 -11.50 12.60
CA ARG A 18 -29.91 -10.13 12.14
C ARG A 18 -30.93 -10.14 11.00
N ASP A 19 -31.77 -9.13 10.97
CA ASP A 19 -32.71 -8.89 9.88
C ASP A 19 -32.05 -8.27 8.65
N ARG A 20 -30.87 -7.64 8.84
CA ARG A 20 -30.06 -7.06 7.76
C ARG A 20 -28.69 -7.70 7.73
N PHE A 21 -28.23 -8.00 6.53
CA PHE A 21 -26.88 -8.49 6.29
C PHE A 21 -25.83 -7.49 6.77
N LEU A 22 -24.85 -7.94 7.56
CA LEU A 22 -23.69 -7.14 7.94
C LEU A 22 -22.63 -7.20 6.84
N VAL A 23 -22.51 -6.13 6.08
CA VAL A 23 -21.47 -6.03 5.05
C VAL A 23 -20.11 -5.90 5.71
N PHE A 24 -19.16 -6.76 5.32
CA PHE A 24 -17.77 -6.65 5.75
C PHE A 24 -17.11 -5.41 5.11
N GLY A 25 -16.47 -4.59 5.94
CA GLY A 25 -15.74 -3.41 5.45
C GLY A 25 -16.62 -2.36 4.77
N ALA A 26 -17.89 -2.21 5.23
CA ALA A 26 -18.73 -1.12 4.74
C ALA A 26 -18.10 0.24 5.11
N PRO A 27 -17.94 1.17 4.15
CA PRO A 27 -17.37 2.48 4.42
C PRO A 27 -18.30 3.33 5.30
N ASP A 28 -17.74 4.13 6.20
CA ASP A 28 -18.45 5.17 6.94
C ASP A 28 -18.33 6.50 6.17
N ILE A 29 -19.29 6.75 5.25
CA ILE A 29 -19.33 7.96 4.43
C ILE A 29 -20.36 8.90 5.06
N ARG A 30 -19.93 10.08 5.46
CA ARG A 30 -20.74 11.12 6.09
C ARG A 30 -20.98 12.30 5.16
N ARG A 31 -21.59 13.33 5.71
CA ARG A 31 -21.95 14.52 4.96
C ARG A 31 -20.73 15.27 4.44
N GLU A 32 -19.67 15.31 5.23
CA GLU A 32 -18.43 16.01 4.91
C GLU A 32 -17.72 15.43 3.68
N GLU A 33 -17.66 14.10 3.56
CA GLU A 33 -17.07 13.41 2.40
C GLU A 33 -17.91 13.66 1.15
N ILE A 34 -19.24 13.57 1.26
CA ILE A 34 -20.14 13.82 0.15
C ILE A 34 -19.99 15.26 -0.37
N GLU A 35 -19.95 16.24 0.53
CA GLU A 35 -19.79 17.65 0.18
C GLU A 35 -18.42 17.94 -0.43
N ALA A 36 -17.35 17.27 0.02
CA ALA A 36 -16.01 17.40 -0.57
C ALA A 36 -16.00 16.89 -2.02
N VAL A 37 -16.65 15.75 -2.29
CA VAL A 37 -16.78 15.22 -3.66
C VAL A 37 -17.60 16.16 -4.54
N VAL A 38 -18.75 16.66 -4.03
CA VAL A 38 -19.59 17.62 -4.77
C VAL A 38 -18.79 18.87 -5.14
N ARG A 39 -18.09 19.48 -4.17
CA ARG A 39 -17.24 20.66 -4.45
C ARG A 39 -16.19 20.38 -5.51
N THR A 40 -15.54 19.19 -5.48
CA THR A 40 -14.54 18.82 -6.48
C THR A 40 -15.13 18.72 -7.89
N LEU A 41 -16.38 18.21 -8.00
CA LEU A 41 -17.09 18.16 -9.28
C LEU A 41 -17.50 19.54 -9.78
N GLU A 42 -17.96 20.41 -8.88
CA GLU A 42 -18.34 21.80 -9.19
C GLU A 42 -17.13 22.64 -9.62
N ASP A 43 -15.96 22.43 -8.98
CA ASP A 43 -14.69 23.05 -9.35
C ASP A 43 -14.18 22.57 -10.73
N GLY A 44 -14.69 21.44 -11.24
CA GLY A 44 -14.35 20.88 -12.55
C GLY A 44 -12.99 20.23 -12.66
N TRP A 45 -12.22 20.17 -11.55
CA TRP A 45 -10.90 19.52 -11.55
C TRP A 45 -10.97 18.11 -10.96
N ILE A 46 -11.37 17.15 -11.77
CA ILE A 46 -11.62 15.77 -11.37
C ILE A 46 -10.44 14.79 -11.58
N GLY A 47 -9.34 15.26 -12.19
CA GLY A 47 -8.10 14.49 -12.35
C GLY A 47 -7.08 14.75 -11.24
N THR A 48 -5.83 14.28 -11.44
CA THR A 48 -4.71 14.59 -10.55
C THR A 48 -4.54 16.10 -10.47
N GLY A 49 -4.69 16.66 -9.27
CA GLY A 49 -4.82 18.08 -9.12
C GLY A 49 -4.61 18.61 -7.70
N PRO A 50 -5.12 19.82 -7.37
CA PRO A 50 -4.93 20.45 -6.05
C PRO A 50 -5.37 19.55 -4.90
N ARG A 51 -6.50 18.83 -5.03
CA ARG A 51 -6.99 17.92 -4.00
C ARG A 51 -6.07 16.74 -3.74
N VAL A 52 -5.46 16.20 -4.80
CA VAL A 52 -4.47 15.14 -4.68
C VAL A 52 -3.22 15.67 -3.97
N ALA A 53 -2.74 16.86 -4.34
CA ALA A 53 -1.58 17.48 -3.70
C ALA A 53 -1.82 17.79 -2.21
N GLU A 54 -3.01 18.25 -1.85
CA GLU A 54 -3.44 18.47 -0.47
C GLU A 54 -3.43 17.14 0.32
N PHE A 55 -4.00 16.07 -0.24
CA PHE A 55 -4.01 14.74 0.37
C PHE A 55 -2.60 14.16 0.53
N GLU A 56 -1.74 14.28 -0.47
CA GLU A 56 -0.32 13.88 -0.38
C GLU A 56 0.37 14.60 0.79
N ASP A 57 0.16 15.91 0.93
CA ASP A 57 0.78 16.73 1.97
C ASP A 57 0.24 16.40 3.38
N GLU A 58 -1.06 16.21 3.53
CA GLU A 58 -1.67 15.78 4.78
C GLU A 58 -1.23 14.38 5.18
N PHE A 59 -1.21 13.44 4.23
CA PHE A 59 -0.83 12.06 4.49
C PHE A 59 0.65 11.94 4.90
N ARG A 60 1.59 12.65 4.21
CA ARG A 60 2.99 12.63 4.62
C ARG A 60 3.20 13.20 6.03
N ARG A 61 2.47 14.27 6.39
CA ARG A 61 2.51 14.86 7.75
C ARG A 61 1.95 13.89 8.78
N TYR A 62 0.84 13.22 8.45
CA TYR A 62 0.20 12.25 9.31
C TYR A 62 1.09 11.03 9.59
N VAL A 63 1.70 10.46 8.55
CA VAL A 63 2.62 9.33 8.66
C VAL A 63 3.96 9.75 9.29
N GLY A 64 4.43 10.97 9.03
CA GLY A 64 5.73 11.48 9.48
C GLY A 64 6.86 11.13 8.53
N THR A 65 6.57 11.08 7.23
CA THR A 65 7.56 10.84 6.16
C THR A 65 7.88 12.13 5.41
N ALA A 66 8.99 12.14 4.65
CA ALA A 66 9.38 13.29 3.84
C ALA A 66 8.47 13.46 2.62
N HIS A 67 8.09 12.35 1.97
CA HIS A 67 7.34 12.38 0.72
C HIS A 67 6.18 11.38 0.77
N ALA A 68 5.05 11.77 0.15
CA ALA A 68 3.93 10.90 -0.17
C ALA A 68 3.49 11.18 -1.61
N VAL A 69 3.23 10.13 -2.38
CA VAL A 69 2.81 10.21 -3.78
C VAL A 69 1.56 9.36 -3.97
N ALA A 70 0.47 9.99 -4.36
CA ALA A 70 -0.78 9.30 -4.65
C ALA A 70 -0.66 8.48 -5.95
N VAL A 71 -1.21 7.28 -5.91
CA VAL A 71 -1.23 6.31 -7.01
C VAL A 71 -2.62 5.69 -7.15
N SER A 72 -2.90 5.07 -8.29
CA SER A 72 -4.22 4.51 -8.59
C SER A 72 -4.63 3.33 -7.69
N SER A 73 -3.67 2.65 -7.06
CA SER A 73 -3.91 1.57 -6.10
C SER A 73 -2.64 1.24 -5.33
N CYS A 74 -2.76 0.52 -4.21
CA CYS A 74 -1.59 -0.06 -3.51
C CYS A 74 -0.76 -0.96 -4.45
N THR A 75 -1.42 -1.74 -5.30
CA THR A 75 -0.75 -2.59 -6.29
C THR A 75 0.12 -1.78 -7.24
N ALA A 76 -0.38 -0.65 -7.74
CA ALA A 76 0.41 0.29 -8.54
C ALA A 76 1.58 0.88 -7.73
N GLY A 77 1.34 1.19 -6.45
CA GLY A 77 2.38 1.67 -5.54
C GLY A 77 3.50 0.64 -5.35
N LEU A 78 3.15 -0.63 -5.08
CA LEU A 78 4.13 -1.72 -4.97
C LEU A 78 4.93 -1.90 -6.26
N HIS A 79 4.25 -1.92 -7.41
CA HIS A 79 4.88 -2.06 -8.72
C HIS A 79 5.87 -0.92 -9.02
N LEU A 80 5.43 0.33 -8.89
CA LEU A 80 6.27 1.50 -9.12
C LEU A 80 7.44 1.57 -8.13
N SER A 81 7.21 1.23 -6.86
CA SER A 81 8.27 1.18 -5.85
C SER A 81 9.34 0.14 -6.18
N LEU A 82 8.97 -1.06 -6.63
CA LEU A 82 9.94 -2.08 -7.04
C LEU A 82 10.83 -1.58 -8.18
N ILE A 83 10.26 -0.91 -9.19
CA ILE A 83 11.03 -0.32 -10.29
C ILE A 83 11.95 0.78 -9.78
N ALA A 84 11.43 1.70 -8.95
CA ALA A 84 12.19 2.81 -8.38
C ALA A 84 13.34 2.33 -7.48
N LEU A 85 13.17 1.19 -6.79
CA LEU A 85 14.21 0.52 -6.02
C LEU A 85 15.21 -0.27 -6.88
N GLY A 86 15.07 -0.22 -8.20
CA GLY A 86 16.01 -0.79 -9.17
C GLY A 86 15.85 -2.28 -9.45
N VAL A 87 14.71 -2.88 -9.09
CA VAL A 87 14.40 -4.30 -9.41
C VAL A 87 14.27 -4.48 -10.92
N LYS A 88 14.88 -5.55 -11.42
CA LYS A 88 14.96 -5.87 -12.86
C LYS A 88 14.62 -7.35 -13.11
N PRO A 89 14.30 -7.72 -14.36
CA PRO A 89 14.17 -9.11 -14.73
C PRO A 89 15.40 -9.95 -14.31
N GLY A 90 15.14 -11.09 -13.66
CA GLY A 90 16.16 -11.98 -13.11
C GLY A 90 16.55 -11.72 -11.65
N ASP A 91 16.16 -10.60 -11.07
CA ASP A 91 16.26 -10.34 -9.64
C ASP A 91 15.24 -11.17 -8.84
N GLU A 92 15.48 -11.30 -7.55
CA GLU A 92 14.60 -11.96 -6.60
C GLU A 92 14.08 -10.94 -5.57
N VAL A 93 12.79 -11.07 -5.25
CA VAL A 93 12.12 -10.28 -4.20
C VAL A 93 11.48 -11.22 -3.20
N ILE A 94 11.90 -11.12 -1.94
CA ILE A 94 11.33 -11.95 -0.86
C ILE A 94 10.01 -11.37 -0.39
N VAL A 95 8.96 -12.20 -0.36
CA VAL A 95 7.61 -11.84 0.07
C VAL A 95 7.06 -12.90 1.03
N PRO A 96 6.17 -12.56 1.98
CA PRO A 96 5.55 -13.57 2.84
C PRO A 96 4.58 -14.46 2.06
N SER A 97 4.43 -15.71 2.47
CA SER A 97 3.43 -16.63 1.92
C SER A 97 2.00 -16.26 2.32
N MET A 98 1.84 -15.57 3.46
CA MET A 98 0.55 -15.05 3.93
C MET A 98 0.43 -13.58 3.55
N THR A 99 -0.15 -13.32 2.39
CA THR A 99 -0.39 -11.97 1.87
C THR A 99 -1.54 -11.98 0.86
N PHE A 100 -2.00 -10.79 0.48
CA PHE A 100 -2.83 -10.64 -0.71
C PHE A 100 -1.96 -10.82 -1.95
N VAL A 101 -2.51 -11.47 -2.98
CA VAL A 101 -1.77 -11.84 -4.19
C VAL A 101 -1.06 -10.67 -4.88
N ALA A 102 -1.52 -9.43 -4.68
CA ALA A 102 -0.92 -8.24 -5.28
C ALA A 102 0.56 -8.05 -4.90
N THR A 103 0.95 -8.42 -3.68
CA THR A 103 2.35 -8.32 -3.22
C THR A 103 3.28 -9.15 -4.10
N ALA A 104 2.91 -10.40 -4.41
CA ALA A 104 3.68 -11.27 -5.29
C ALA A 104 3.52 -10.90 -6.78
N ASN A 105 2.31 -10.52 -7.20
CA ASN A 105 2.06 -10.13 -8.60
C ASN A 105 2.84 -8.88 -9.00
N ALA A 106 3.00 -7.90 -8.11
CA ALA A 106 3.82 -6.72 -8.40
C ALA A 106 5.27 -7.10 -8.75
N VAL A 107 5.82 -8.14 -8.10
CA VAL A 107 7.16 -8.68 -8.41
C VAL A 107 7.18 -9.33 -9.80
N VAL A 108 6.15 -10.10 -10.13
CA VAL A 108 6.03 -10.73 -11.46
C VAL A 108 5.90 -9.67 -12.56
N HIS A 109 5.14 -8.61 -12.29
CA HIS A 109 4.94 -7.52 -13.26
C HIS A 109 6.23 -6.78 -13.63
N VAL A 110 7.22 -6.73 -12.75
CA VAL A 110 8.55 -6.15 -13.08
C VAL A 110 9.52 -7.17 -13.68
N GLY A 111 9.06 -8.41 -13.93
CA GLY A 111 9.87 -9.49 -14.50
C GLY A 111 10.82 -10.14 -13.50
N ALA A 112 10.70 -9.85 -12.20
CA ALA A 112 11.46 -10.47 -11.14
C ALA A 112 10.79 -11.74 -10.61
N THR A 113 11.50 -12.50 -9.79
CA THR A 113 11.01 -13.74 -9.19
C THR A 113 10.56 -13.49 -7.74
N PRO A 114 9.30 -13.70 -7.38
CA PRO A 114 8.88 -13.67 -6.00
C PRO A 114 9.39 -14.93 -5.27
N VAL A 115 10.11 -14.73 -4.18
CA VAL A 115 10.59 -15.79 -3.29
C VAL A 115 9.68 -15.81 -2.06
N LEU A 116 8.79 -16.78 -2.01
CA LEU A 116 7.85 -16.95 -0.91
C LEU A 116 8.55 -17.53 0.31
N VAL A 117 8.39 -16.90 1.45
CA VAL A 117 8.90 -17.39 2.74
C VAL A 117 7.77 -17.54 3.75
N ASP A 118 8.00 -18.37 4.75
CA ASP A 118 7.05 -18.61 5.82
C ASP A 118 6.81 -17.37 6.68
N CYS A 119 5.66 -17.40 7.36
CA CYS A 119 5.25 -16.40 8.34
C CYS A 119 5.33 -16.97 9.76
N GLU A 120 5.57 -16.10 10.72
CA GLU A 120 5.47 -16.43 12.12
C GLU A 120 4.02 -16.83 12.45
N ARG A 121 3.84 -17.95 13.11
CA ARG A 121 2.53 -18.50 13.44
C ARG A 121 1.64 -17.56 14.28
N GLU A 122 2.25 -16.78 15.15
CA GLU A 122 1.53 -15.93 16.11
C GLU A 122 1.21 -14.55 15.57
N THR A 123 1.99 -14.08 14.62
CA THR A 123 1.85 -12.73 14.05
C THR A 123 1.23 -12.72 12.67
N MET A 124 1.33 -13.84 11.93
CA MET A 124 1.05 -13.99 10.51
C MET A 124 1.90 -13.05 9.61
N ASN A 125 2.89 -12.41 10.19
CA ASN A 125 3.85 -11.59 9.47
C ASN A 125 5.05 -12.44 9.02
N ILE A 126 5.78 -11.92 8.05
CA ILE A 126 6.99 -12.57 7.52
C ILE A 126 7.97 -12.95 8.65
N ASP A 127 8.47 -14.20 8.63
CA ASP A 127 9.48 -14.67 9.59
C ASP A 127 10.88 -14.17 9.18
N PRO A 128 11.53 -13.31 9.98
CA PRO A 128 12.86 -12.82 9.69
C PRO A 128 13.91 -13.95 9.50
N SER A 129 13.78 -15.05 10.25
CA SER A 129 14.68 -16.20 10.12
C SER A 129 14.48 -16.92 8.78
N ALA A 130 13.24 -17.02 8.29
CA ALA A 130 12.96 -17.57 6.97
C ALA A 130 13.48 -16.65 5.86
N VAL A 131 13.36 -15.32 6.04
CA VAL A 131 13.96 -14.33 5.13
C VAL A 131 15.46 -14.54 5.03
N GLU A 132 16.18 -14.61 6.16
CA GLU A 132 17.64 -14.75 6.16
C GLU A 132 18.11 -16.01 5.42
N ARG A 133 17.40 -17.13 5.59
CA ARG A 133 17.69 -18.39 4.88
C ARG A 133 17.42 -18.34 3.39
N ALA A 134 16.50 -17.47 2.95
CA ALA A 134 16.08 -17.37 1.55
C ALA A 134 16.92 -16.40 0.72
N ILE A 135 17.81 -15.60 1.35
CA ILE A 135 18.64 -14.61 0.65
C ILE A 135 19.63 -15.30 -0.29
N THR A 136 19.68 -14.81 -1.52
CA THR A 136 20.66 -15.21 -2.56
C THR A 136 21.36 -13.96 -3.10
N PRO A 137 22.41 -14.10 -3.94
CA PRO A 137 23.02 -12.95 -4.62
C PRO A 137 22.08 -12.17 -5.55
N ARG A 138 20.93 -12.74 -5.91
CA ARG A 138 19.92 -12.09 -6.74
C ARG A 138 18.86 -11.33 -5.91
N THR A 139 18.81 -11.51 -4.60
CA THR A 139 17.84 -10.82 -3.74
C THR A 139 18.10 -9.31 -3.74
N ARG A 140 17.10 -8.51 -4.12
CA ARG A 140 17.18 -7.04 -4.17
C ARG A 140 16.29 -6.36 -3.16
N VAL A 141 15.09 -6.89 -2.95
CA VAL A 141 14.08 -6.28 -2.07
C VAL A 141 13.45 -7.36 -1.19
N ILE A 142 13.13 -6.99 0.03
CA ILE A 142 12.23 -7.74 0.91
C ILE A 142 10.96 -6.90 1.05
N VAL A 143 9.79 -7.53 0.88
CA VAL A 143 8.48 -6.88 1.02
C VAL A 143 7.75 -7.44 2.24
N PRO A 144 7.98 -6.90 3.45
CA PRO A 144 7.15 -7.23 4.60
C PRO A 144 5.73 -6.69 4.40
N VAL A 145 4.73 -7.45 4.85
CA VAL A 145 3.33 -7.02 4.88
C VAL A 145 2.94 -6.77 6.33
N HIS A 146 2.29 -5.65 6.62
CA HIS A 146 1.73 -5.38 7.94
C HIS A 146 0.35 -6.04 8.03
N PHE A 147 0.34 -7.36 8.23
CA PHE A 147 -0.87 -8.16 8.16
C PHE A 147 -1.93 -7.72 9.18
N ALA A 148 -3.13 -7.41 8.69
CA ALA A 148 -4.26 -6.93 9.49
C ALA A 148 -3.92 -5.72 10.39
N GLY A 149 -2.94 -4.88 10.00
CA GLY A 149 -2.50 -3.73 10.78
C GLY A 149 -1.47 -4.05 11.87
N ARG A 150 -1.09 -5.33 12.03
CA ARG A 150 -0.01 -5.71 12.95
C ARG A 150 1.35 -5.50 12.28
N PRO A 151 2.29 -4.78 12.89
CA PRO A 151 3.58 -4.51 12.27
C PRO A 151 4.41 -5.78 12.10
N ALA A 152 5.04 -5.96 10.95
CA ALA A 152 6.16 -6.89 10.79
C ALA A 152 7.36 -6.42 11.62
N ASP A 153 8.25 -7.30 12.04
CA ASP A 153 9.46 -6.90 12.77
C ASP A 153 10.49 -6.24 11.84
N LEU A 154 10.22 -4.98 11.51
CA LEU A 154 11.08 -4.17 10.65
C LEU A 154 12.49 -4.01 11.22
N THR A 155 12.64 -4.06 12.55
CA THR A 155 13.97 -3.97 13.19
C THR A 155 14.83 -5.17 12.83
N ALA A 156 14.28 -6.37 12.94
CA ALA A 156 14.97 -7.59 12.56
C ALA A 156 15.25 -7.63 11.04
N LEU A 157 14.27 -7.23 10.23
CA LEU A 157 14.43 -7.19 8.76
C LEU A 157 15.46 -6.16 8.32
N GLU A 158 15.51 -4.97 8.93
CA GLU A 158 16.56 -3.98 8.68
C GLU A 158 17.95 -4.51 9.00
N ALA A 159 18.11 -5.21 10.14
CA ALA A 159 19.39 -5.80 10.55
C ALA A 159 19.88 -6.87 9.55
N ILE A 160 18.97 -7.57 8.89
CA ILE A 160 19.27 -8.56 7.85
C ILE A 160 19.60 -7.90 6.52
N ALA A 161 18.78 -6.92 6.10
CA ALA A 161 18.79 -6.34 4.77
C ALA A 161 19.95 -5.34 4.54
N ARG A 162 20.11 -4.36 5.47
CA ARG A 162 21.07 -3.26 5.30
C ARG A 162 22.51 -3.68 5.08
N PRO A 163 23.10 -4.64 5.84
CA PRO A 163 24.48 -5.06 5.62
C PRO A 163 24.70 -5.73 4.26
N ARG A 164 23.62 -6.17 3.62
CA ARG A 164 23.64 -6.88 2.34
C ARG A 164 23.25 -6.00 1.15
N GLY A 165 22.95 -4.69 1.40
CA GLY A 165 22.49 -3.77 0.37
C GLY A 165 21.09 -4.09 -0.17
N ILE A 166 20.30 -4.90 0.56
CA ILE A 166 18.93 -5.26 0.21
C ILE A 166 17.98 -4.14 0.67
N ARG A 167 17.03 -3.77 -0.17
CA ARG A 167 16.03 -2.74 0.13
C ARG A 167 14.81 -3.32 0.83
N LEU A 168 14.09 -2.45 1.56
CA LEU A 168 12.82 -2.79 2.21
C LEU A 168 11.68 -1.99 1.60
N LEU A 169 10.63 -2.69 1.12
CA LEU A 169 9.38 -2.09 0.66
C LEU A 169 8.25 -2.57 1.57
N GLU A 170 7.70 -1.69 2.39
CA GLU A 170 6.57 -2.01 3.27
C GLU A 170 5.28 -2.14 2.45
N ASP A 171 4.65 -3.32 2.44
CA ASP A 171 3.25 -3.44 2.04
C ASP A 171 2.38 -3.05 3.24
N ALA A 172 1.98 -1.79 3.24
CA ALA A 172 1.18 -1.16 4.27
C ALA A 172 -0.31 -1.06 3.88
N ALA A 173 -0.80 -2.00 3.04
CA ALA A 173 -2.21 -2.01 2.61
C ALA A 173 -3.21 -2.03 3.77
N HIS A 174 -2.81 -2.49 4.96
CA HIS A 174 -3.57 -2.43 6.21
C HIS A 174 -2.90 -1.53 7.26
N GLY A 175 -1.88 -0.76 6.88
CA GLY A 175 -0.89 -0.21 7.79
C GLY A 175 -1.05 1.25 8.20
N VAL A 176 -2.16 1.95 7.87
CA VAL A 176 -2.31 3.40 8.13
C VAL A 176 -2.08 3.75 9.61
N GLU A 177 -2.59 2.92 10.54
CA GLU A 177 -2.43 3.10 12.00
C GLU A 177 -1.34 2.22 12.61
N THR A 178 -0.62 1.46 11.80
CA THR A 178 0.40 0.52 12.29
C THR A 178 1.60 1.26 12.85
N ILE A 179 2.01 0.88 14.06
CA ILE A 179 3.17 1.43 14.76
C ILE A 179 4.08 0.28 15.21
N HIS A 180 5.35 0.35 14.83
CA HIS A 180 6.41 -0.53 15.30
C HIS A 180 7.42 0.27 16.12
N ARG A 181 7.54 -0.02 17.41
CA ARG A 181 8.49 0.64 18.32
C ARG A 181 8.43 2.17 18.27
N GLY A 182 7.23 2.74 18.21
CA GLY A 182 7.01 4.19 18.18
C GLY A 182 7.14 4.86 16.80
N ARG A 183 7.45 4.09 15.75
CA ARG A 183 7.51 4.58 14.36
C ARG A 183 6.30 4.07 13.58
N LYS A 184 5.64 4.94 12.83
CA LYS A 184 4.53 4.55 11.95
C LYS A 184 5.03 3.74 10.75
N ALA A 185 4.20 2.80 10.27
CA ALA A 185 4.40 2.19 8.96
C ALA A 185 4.53 3.29 7.89
N GLY A 186 5.39 3.06 6.91
CA GLY A 186 5.71 4.06 5.90
C GLY A 186 6.87 4.99 6.25
N THR A 187 7.52 4.78 7.41
CA THR A 187 8.70 5.57 7.82
C THR A 187 9.94 4.71 8.09
N MET A 188 9.84 3.40 7.84
CA MET A 188 10.88 2.46 8.25
C MET A 188 11.60 1.81 7.06
N GLY A 189 10.86 1.43 6.01
CA GLY A 189 11.45 0.94 4.77
C GLY A 189 12.00 2.05 3.87
N ASP A 190 12.58 1.66 2.74
CA ASP A 190 12.99 2.60 1.68
C ASP A 190 11.75 3.21 1.00
N CYS A 191 10.67 2.41 0.88
CA CYS A 191 9.34 2.82 0.45
C CYS A 191 8.28 2.07 1.24
N ALA A 192 7.04 2.61 1.24
CA ALA A 192 5.86 1.87 1.65
C ALA A 192 4.69 2.17 0.72
N ALA A 193 3.83 1.17 0.51
CA ALA A 193 2.62 1.31 -0.30
C ALA A 193 1.37 1.08 0.55
N PHE A 194 0.47 2.07 0.56
CA PHE A 194 -0.81 2.06 1.27
C PHE A 194 -1.98 1.85 0.31
N SER A 195 -3.07 1.28 0.82
CA SER A 195 -4.30 1.06 0.08
C SER A 195 -5.43 1.92 0.61
N PHE A 196 -6.17 2.53 -0.30
CA PHE A 196 -7.42 3.25 -0.01
C PHE A 196 -8.62 2.59 -0.68
N TYR A 197 -8.52 1.27 -0.93
CA TYR A 197 -9.64 0.48 -1.40
C TYR A 197 -10.80 0.51 -0.40
N VAL A 198 -12.02 0.33 -0.89
CA VAL A 198 -13.28 0.53 -0.15
C VAL A 198 -13.40 -0.21 1.19
N THR A 199 -12.62 -1.27 1.43
CA THR A 199 -12.64 -2.03 2.69
C THR A 199 -11.54 -1.64 3.68
N LYS A 200 -10.73 -0.63 3.37
CA LYS A 200 -9.60 -0.18 4.19
C LYS A 200 -10.02 0.84 5.25
N ASN A 201 -9.11 1.17 6.17
CA ASN A 201 -9.35 2.12 7.28
C ASN A 201 -9.57 3.55 6.78
N VAL A 202 -8.84 3.94 5.73
CA VAL A 202 -9.04 5.19 4.97
C VAL A 202 -9.35 4.79 3.54
N ILE A 203 -10.36 5.40 2.94
CA ILE A 203 -10.84 4.99 1.62
C ILE A 203 -10.98 6.17 0.66
N THR A 204 -10.73 5.89 -0.62
CA THR A 204 -11.04 6.80 -1.74
C THR A 204 -11.89 6.11 -2.83
N GLY A 205 -12.49 4.94 -2.49
CA GLY A 205 -13.12 4.04 -3.46
C GLY A 205 -12.07 3.13 -4.09
N GLU A 206 -11.25 3.67 -4.93
CA GLU A 206 -9.98 3.11 -5.41
C GLU A 206 -8.87 4.12 -5.16
N GLY A 207 -7.67 3.65 -4.85
CA GLY A 207 -6.52 4.51 -4.61
C GLY A 207 -5.43 3.85 -3.78
N GLY A 208 -4.28 4.53 -3.76
CA GLY A 208 -3.14 4.17 -2.93
C GLY A 208 -2.23 5.36 -2.72
N MET A 209 -1.23 5.15 -1.87
CA MET A 209 -0.18 6.13 -1.60
C MET A 209 1.16 5.41 -1.47
N VAL A 210 2.20 5.99 -2.05
CA VAL A 210 3.57 5.57 -1.74
C VAL A 210 4.20 6.61 -0.83
N THR A 211 4.84 6.17 0.25
CA THR A 211 5.65 7.03 1.11
C THR A 211 7.12 6.64 1.02
N THR A 212 8.00 7.62 1.10
CA THR A 212 9.45 7.42 1.10
C THR A 212 10.17 8.61 1.73
N GLY A 213 11.37 8.38 2.26
CA GLY A 213 12.28 9.43 2.70
C GLY A 213 13.15 9.99 1.57
N ASP A 214 13.15 9.37 0.39
CA ASP A 214 14.03 9.65 -0.74
C ASP A 214 13.30 10.49 -1.81
N GLU A 215 13.81 11.69 -2.08
CA GLU A 215 13.23 12.63 -3.03
C GLU A 215 13.34 12.14 -4.50
N GLU A 216 14.40 11.42 -4.84
CA GLU A 216 14.59 10.89 -6.20
C GLU A 216 13.55 9.81 -6.48
N ILE A 217 13.34 8.89 -5.53
CA ILE A 217 12.30 7.86 -5.60
C ILE A 217 10.91 8.50 -5.71
N ALA A 218 10.59 9.48 -4.84
CA ALA A 218 9.31 10.16 -4.86
C ALA A 218 9.05 10.88 -6.20
N SER A 219 10.04 11.60 -6.69
CA SER A 219 9.96 12.33 -7.96
C SER A 219 9.79 11.38 -9.13
N TRP A 220 10.52 10.26 -9.16
CA TRP A 220 10.40 9.25 -10.19
C TRP A 220 9.01 8.60 -10.19
N ILE A 221 8.50 8.19 -9.02
CA ILE A 221 7.16 7.58 -8.90
C ILE A 221 6.08 8.57 -9.35
N LYS A 222 6.22 9.85 -9.02
CA LYS A 222 5.27 10.89 -9.42
C LYS A 222 5.16 11.04 -10.93
N VAL A 223 6.29 10.99 -11.62
CA VAL A 223 6.34 11.06 -13.10
C VAL A 223 5.84 9.76 -13.72
N ALA A 224 6.36 8.60 -13.27
CA ALA A 224 6.00 7.29 -13.81
C ALA A 224 4.53 6.95 -13.57
N GLY A 225 3.96 7.32 -12.42
CA GLY A 225 2.55 7.15 -12.08
C GLY A 225 1.61 8.02 -12.91
N LEU A 226 2.13 9.02 -13.63
CA LEU A 226 1.37 9.91 -14.52
C LEU A 226 1.90 9.83 -15.97
N HIS A 227 1.98 8.62 -16.50
CA HIS A 227 2.36 8.37 -17.91
C HIS A 227 3.74 8.90 -18.31
N GLY A 228 4.66 9.12 -17.40
CA GLY A 228 5.95 9.75 -17.69
C GLY A 228 5.91 11.27 -17.84
N MET A 229 4.80 11.90 -17.46
CA MET A 229 4.62 13.34 -17.58
C MET A 229 5.21 14.10 -16.39
N SER A 230 6.08 15.07 -16.65
CA SER A 230 6.61 15.96 -15.63
C SER A 230 5.54 16.90 -15.04
N LYS A 231 5.85 17.54 -13.90
CA LYS A 231 4.98 18.52 -13.20
C LYS A 231 4.42 19.62 -14.11
N ASP A 232 5.09 19.96 -15.20
CA ASP A 232 4.70 21.02 -16.13
C ASP A 232 3.45 20.68 -16.96
N ALA A 233 2.90 19.46 -16.83
CA ALA A 233 1.58 19.13 -17.36
C ALA A 233 0.48 20.11 -16.91
N TRP A 234 0.62 20.75 -15.75
CA TRP A 234 -0.30 21.77 -15.24
C TRP A 234 -0.25 23.09 -16.03
N LYS A 235 0.90 23.45 -16.55
CA LYS A 235 1.07 24.68 -17.35
C LYS A 235 0.32 24.60 -18.66
N ARG A 236 -0.07 23.40 -19.13
CA ARG A 236 -0.82 23.21 -20.37
C ARG A 236 -2.19 23.87 -20.37
N TYR A 237 -2.80 23.94 -19.18
CA TYR A 237 -4.13 24.50 -18.98
C TYR A 237 -4.10 26.00 -18.66
N SER A 238 -2.93 26.63 -18.67
CA SER A 238 -2.77 28.07 -18.57
C SER A 238 -2.83 28.73 -19.93
N ALA A 239 -3.23 30.02 -20.00
CA ALA A 239 -3.29 30.77 -21.25
C ALA A 239 -1.94 30.88 -22.01
N SER A 240 -0.83 30.63 -21.31
CA SER A 240 0.54 30.55 -21.86
C SER A 240 1.09 29.11 -21.93
N GLY A 241 0.23 28.12 -21.81
CA GLY A 241 0.62 26.71 -21.70
C GLY A 241 1.22 26.14 -22.96
N SER A 242 2.24 25.30 -22.79
CA SER A 242 2.88 24.53 -23.86
C SER A 242 2.43 23.07 -23.80
N TRP A 243 2.14 22.48 -24.95
CA TRP A 243 1.80 21.06 -25.10
C TRP A 243 3.07 20.18 -25.30
N PHE A 244 4.24 20.70 -25.02
CA PHE A 244 5.48 19.97 -25.16
C PHE A 244 5.73 19.07 -23.94
N TYR A 245 6.11 17.81 -24.18
CA TYR A 245 6.51 16.84 -23.17
C TYR A 245 8.03 16.73 -23.15
N GLU A 246 8.65 16.87 -22.00
CA GLU A 246 10.01 16.41 -21.72
C GLU A 246 9.96 15.10 -20.97
#